data_87f53c290cc86ab7248b77d423000f42
#
_entry.id   87f53c290cc86ab7248b77d423000f42
#
_cell.length_a   1.000
_cell.length_b   1.000
_cell.length_c   1.000
_cell.angle_alpha   90.00
_cell.angle_beta   90.00
_cell.angle_gamma   90.00
#
_symmetry.space_group_name_H-M   'P 1'
#
loop_
_entity.id
_entity.type
_entity.pdbx_description
1 polymer ?
#
loop_
_entity_poly.entity_id
_entity_poly.type
_entity_poly.pdbx_seq_one_letter_code
_entity_poly.pdbx_strand_id
1 'polypeptide(L)'
;MFDFKFEDDEHDAEKSVNAYNILKDWGMQVLAGPTTTTPSLTVAAETANDNLFMMTPSASAEAVIQTGDNVFQICFTDPNQGVASADYIAENALGTKVGIIYDSSDAYSTGIHDKFKAEAAAKGLEVVADEAFTADNKSDLST
;
A
#
# COMPACT_ATOMS: atom_id res chain seq x y z
N MET A 1 17.60 27.22 3.35
CA MET A 1 16.84 26.72 4.55
C MET A 1 15.60 26.05 3.99
N PHE A 2 15.23 24.87 4.46
CA PHE A 2 13.97 24.22 4.07
C PHE A 2 12.93 24.53 5.12
N ASP A 3 11.72 24.87 4.68
CA ASP A 3 10.55 25.01 5.54
C ASP A 3 9.70 23.76 5.43
N PHE A 4 9.13 23.30 6.53
CA PHE A 4 8.32 22.10 6.59
C PHE A 4 6.93 22.41 7.13
N LYS A 5 5.93 21.81 6.51
CA LYS A 5 4.56 21.80 7.00
C LYS A 5 4.03 20.37 6.97
N PHE A 6 3.25 19.98 7.97
CA PHE A 6 2.68 18.66 8.13
C PHE A 6 1.17 18.75 8.21
N GLU A 7 0.49 17.81 7.58
CA GLU A 7 -0.94 17.57 7.68
C GLU A 7 -1.18 16.07 7.90
N ASP A 8 -2.22 15.71 8.63
CA ASP A 8 -2.60 14.33 8.92
C ASP A 8 -3.78 13.92 8.03
N ASP A 9 -3.61 12.87 7.22
CA ASP A 9 -4.64 12.33 6.36
C ASP A 9 -5.53 11.27 7.05
N GLU A 10 -5.19 10.88 8.27
CA GLU A 10 -5.90 9.86 9.07
C GLU A 10 -6.16 8.55 8.30
N HIS A 11 -5.32 8.23 7.31
CA HIS A 11 -5.49 7.09 6.40
C HIS A 11 -6.81 7.10 5.60
N ASP A 12 -7.30 8.29 5.30
CA ASP A 12 -8.56 8.52 4.58
C ASP A 12 -8.31 9.22 3.24
N ALA A 13 -8.95 8.72 2.16
CA ALA A 13 -8.74 9.22 0.81
C ALA A 13 -9.19 10.68 0.63
N GLU A 14 -10.34 11.06 1.20
CA GLU A 14 -10.88 12.42 1.07
C GLU A 14 -10.06 13.40 1.92
N LYS A 15 -9.71 13.01 3.15
CA LYS A 15 -8.85 13.83 4.03
C LYS A 15 -7.46 14.04 3.43
N SER A 16 -6.92 13.04 2.73
CA SER A 16 -5.61 13.17 2.07
C SER A 16 -5.61 14.22 0.96
N VAL A 17 -6.68 14.32 0.18
CA VAL A 17 -6.84 15.39 -0.82
C VAL A 17 -6.96 16.76 -0.15
N ASN A 18 -7.72 16.85 0.94
CA ASN A 18 -7.83 18.09 1.70
C ASN A 18 -6.49 18.53 2.29
N ALA A 19 -5.74 17.59 2.89
CA ALA A 19 -4.39 17.83 3.40
C ALA A 19 -3.44 18.29 2.29
N TYR A 20 -3.47 17.62 1.13
CA TYR A 20 -2.71 18.01 -0.05
C TYR A 20 -3.01 19.46 -0.48
N ASN A 21 -4.28 19.83 -0.59
CA ASN A 21 -4.67 21.19 -0.97
C ASN A 21 -4.20 22.24 0.04
N ILE A 22 -4.28 21.96 1.35
CA ILE A 22 -3.76 22.86 2.39
C ILE A 22 -2.23 23.06 2.25
N LEU A 23 -1.48 21.99 1.95
CA LEU A 23 -0.04 22.07 1.71
C LEU A 23 0.28 22.82 0.42
N LYS A 24 -0.49 22.60 -0.63
CA LYS A 24 -0.36 23.29 -1.92
C LYS A 24 -0.61 24.81 -1.75
N ASP A 25 -1.68 25.20 -1.05
CA ASP A 25 -2.00 26.61 -0.77
C ASP A 25 -0.92 27.30 0.09
N TRP A 26 -0.25 26.54 0.96
CA TRP A 26 0.92 27.04 1.71
C TRP A 26 2.14 27.29 0.82
N GLY A 27 2.17 26.75 -0.39
CA GLY A 27 3.28 26.91 -1.34
C GLY A 27 4.26 25.75 -1.36
N MET A 28 3.79 24.53 -1.04
CA MET A 28 4.59 23.32 -1.14
C MET A 28 5.22 23.14 -2.53
N GLN A 29 6.49 22.75 -2.57
CA GLN A 29 7.24 22.48 -3.81
C GLN A 29 7.58 20.99 -3.97
N VAL A 30 7.63 20.24 -2.86
CA VAL A 30 7.93 18.82 -2.79
C VAL A 30 7.04 18.18 -1.76
N LEU A 31 6.38 17.09 -2.12
CA LEU A 31 5.58 16.30 -1.22
C LEU A 31 6.35 15.04 -0.77
N ALA A 32 6.62 14.93 0.53
CA ALA A 32 7.10 13.72 1.18
C ALA A 32 5.93 13.03 1.89
N GLY A 33 5.29 12.13 1.20
CA GLY A 33 4.05 11.45 1.61
C GLY A 33 3.08 11.34 0.44
N PRO A 34 1.82 10.90 0.68
CA PRO A 34 1.32 10.27 1.90
C PRO A 34 2.04 8.99 2.29
N THR A 35 1.81 8.50 3.52
CA THR A 35 2.54 7.33 4.05
C THR A 35 1.93 6.01 3.58
N THR A 36 0.61 5.93 3.51
CA THR A 36 -0.12 4.68 3.24
C THR A 36 -0.69 4.64 1.82
N THR A 37 -1.02 3.44 1.33
CA THR A 37 -1.34 3.20 -0.08
C THR A 37 -2.59 3.95 -0.55
N THR A 38 -3.72 3.83 0.14
CA THR A 38 -4.99 4.48 -0.30
C THR A 38 -4.87 6.00 -0.40
N PRO A 39 -4.39 6.73 0.62
CA PRO A 39 -4.09 8.16 0.49
C PRO A 39 -3.10 8.49 -0.63
N SER A 40 -2.05 7.67 -0.78
CA SER A 40 -1.04 7.91 -1.82
C SER A 40 -1.59 7.77 -3.23
N LEU A 41 -2.45 6.79 -3.50
CA LEU A 41 -3.12 6.63 -4.79
C LEU A 41 -3.96 7.85 -5.15
N THR A 42 -4.72 8.35 -4.17
CA THR A 42 -5.60 9.50 -4.38
C THR A 42 -4.80 10.78 -4.62
N VAL A 43 -3.79 11.05 -3.79
CA VAL A 43 -2.95 12.25 -3.90
C VAL A 43 -2.03 12.18 -5.12
N ALA A 44 -1.56 11.01 -5.53
CA ALA A 44 -0.74 10.86 -6.74
C ALA A 44 -1.47 11.37 -8.00
N ALA A 45 -2.78 11.15 -8.11
CA ALA A 45 -3.59 11.69 -9.20
C ALA A 45 -3.62 13.22 -9.21
N GLU A 46 -3.73 13.85 -8.03
CA GLU A 46 -3.69 15.30 -7.89
C GLU A 46 -2.30 15.87 -8.24
N THR A 47 -1.23 15.23 -7.73
CA THR A 47 0.15 15.67 -8.04
C THR A 47 0.49 15.54 -9.51
N ALA A 48 -0.05 14.55 -10.21
CA ALA A 48 0.12 14.40 -11.66
C ALA A 48 -0.51 15.56 -12.43
N ASN A 49 -1.72 16.00 -12.03
CA ASN A 49 -2.39 17.16 -12.62
C ASN A 49 -1.62 18.46 -12.37
N ASP A 50 -1.03 18.60 -11.20
CA ASP A 50 -0.28 19.79 -10.79
C ASP A 50 1.20 19.75 -11.21
N ASN A 51 1.68 18.64 -11.76
CA ASN A 51 3.09 18.36 -12.06
C ASN A 51 4.01 18.61 -10.85
N LEU A 52 3.56 18.18 -9.67
CA LEU A 52 4.26 18.38 -8.41
C LEU A 52 4.97 17.09 -7.99
N PHE A 53 6.26 17.19 -7.64
CA PHE A 53 7.03 16.02 -7.19
C PHE A 53 6.45 15.42 -5.91
N MET A 54 6.19 14.12 -5.96
CA MET A 54 5.70 13.32 -4.83
C MET A 54 6.62 12.13 -4.57
N MET A 55 6.93 11.88 -3.31
CA MET A 55 7.69 10.72 -2.89
C MET A 55 7.05 10.11 -1.65
N THR A 56 6.48 8.91 -1.78
CA THR A 56 5.95 8.18 -0.63
C THR A 56 7.04 7.38 0.08
N PRO A 57 7.10 7.43 1.42
CA PRO A 57 8.08 6.65 2.17
C PRO A 57 7.70 5.17 2.33
N SER A 58 6.42 4.83 2.25
CA SER A 58 5.92 3.51 2.67
C SER A 58 4.78 2.95 1.82
N ALA A 59 4.04 3.75 1.07
CA ALA A 59 2.98 3.23 0.20
C ALA A 59 3.60 2.35 -0.90
N SER A 60 3.30 1.05 -0.87
CA SER A 60 4.04 0.02 -1.59
C SER A 60 3.30 -0.57 -2.80
N ALA A 61 2.04 -0.19 -3.04
CA ALA A 61 1.33 -0.63 -4.23
C ALA A 61 1.97 -0.04 -5.51
N GLU A 62 2.24 -0.89 -6.50
CA GLU A 62 2.81 -0.45 -7.79
C GLU A 62 1.97 0.62 -8.48
N ALA A 63 0.65 0.59 -8.30
CA ALA A 63 -0.26 1.56 -8.88
C ALA A 63 0.05 3.00 -8.46
N VAL A 64 0.68 3.23 -7.30
CA VAL A 64 1.06 4.58 -6.85
C VAL A 64 2.05 5.21 -7.82
N ILE A 65 3.12 4.50 -8.19
CA ILE A 65 4.16 5.01 -9.10
C ILE A 65 3.78 4.91 -10.57
N GLN A 66 2.69 4.24 -10.90
CA GLN A 66 2.17 4.18 -12.26
C GLN A 66 1.26 5.36 -12.60
N THR A 67 0.94 6.21 -11.61
CA THR A 67 0.05 7.37 -11.80
C THR A 67 0.71 8.47 -12.63
N GLY A 68 2.02 8.68 -12.51
CA GLY A 68 2.76 9.70 -13.23
C GLY A 68 4.28 9.60 -13.04
N ASP A 69 5.02 10.27 -13.88
CA ASP A 69 6.49 10.30 -13.86
C ASP A 69 7.06 11.22 -12.77
N ASN A 70 6.19 11.94 -12.08
CA ASN A 70 6.48 12.81 -10.95
C ASN A 70 6.32 12.11 -9.58
N VAL A 71 5.90 10.82 -9.57
CA VAL A 71 5.59 10.06 -8.36
C VAL A 71 6.63 8.96 -8.13
N PHE A 72 7.21 8.93 -6.95
CA PHE A 72 8.26 8.00 -6.55
C PHE A 72 7.91 7.30 -5.23
N GLN A 73 8.41 6.08 -5.05
CA GLN A 73 8.36 5.37 -3.77
C GLN A 73 9.75 4.91 -3.35
N ILE A 74 10.01 4.92 -2.03
CA ILE A 74 11.30 4.48 -1.47
C ILE A 74 11.26 3.00 -1.08
N CYS A 75 10.08 2.52 -0.65
CA CYS A 75 9.89 1.15 -0.20
C CYS A 75 9.83 0.15 -1.37
N PHE A 76 9.97 -1.13 -1.04
CA PHE A 76 9.70 -2.23 -1.97
C PHE A 76 8.21 -2.32 -2.31
N THR A 77 7.88 -2.98 -3.41
CA THR A 77 6.48 -3.12 -3.87
C THR A 77 5.76 -4.29 -3.18
N ASP A 78 4.43 -4.22 -3.10
CA ASP A 78 3.57 -5.29 -2.56
C ASP A 78 3.82 -6.65 -3.22
N PRO A 79 3.95 -6.75 -4.57
CA PRO A 79 4.31 -7.99 -5.22
C PRO A 79 5.56 -8.64 -4.65
N ASN A 80 6.60 -7.86 -4.41
CA ASN A 80 7.85 -8.37 -3.85
C ASN A 80 7.69 -8.84 -2.41
N GLN A 81 6.86 -8.20 -1.61
CA GLN A 81 6.58 -8.61 -0.24
C GLN A 81 5.84 -9.95 -0.19
N GLY A 82 4.80 -10.11 -1.02
CA GLY A 82 4.04 -11.36 -1.11
C GLY A 82 4.90 -12.54 -1.54
N VAL A 83 5.68 -12.36 -2.62
CA VAL A 83 6.61 -13.38 -3.14
C VAL A 83 7.66 -13.74 -2.10
N ALA A 84 8.37 -12.76 -1.53
CA ALA A 84 9.43 -13.00 -0.55
C ALA A 84 8.92 -13.73 0.70
N SER A 85 7.68 -13.47 1.12
CA SER A 85 7.07 -14.17 2.26
C SER A 85 6.84 -15.64 1.97
N ALA A 86 6.31 -15.99 0.80
CA ALA A 86 6.09 -17.39 0.40
C ALA A 86 7.43 -18.12 0.20
N ASP A 87 8.41 -17.47 -0.44
CA ASP A 87 9.76 -18.00 -0.60
C ASP A 87 10.39 -18.32 0.74
N TYR A 88 10.34 -17.40 1.68
CA TYR A 88 10.93 -17.55 3.00
C TYR A 88 10.33 -18.74 3.77
N ILE A 89 9.00 -18.91 3.72
CA ILE A 89 8.32 -20.04 4.36
C ILE A 89 8.78 -21.36 3.75
N ALA A 90 8.85 -21.45 2.44
CA ALA A 90 9.23 -22.66 1.73
C ALA A 90 10.71 -22.99 1.92
N GLU A 91 11.61 -22.04 1.73
CA GLU A 91 13.07 -22.24 1.81
C GLU A 91 13.54 -22.58 3.23
N ASN A 92 12.88 -22.07 4.24
CA ASN A 92 13.21 -22.36 5.64
C ASN A 92 12.36 -23.49 6.24
N ALA A 93 11.55 -24.18 5.41
CA ALA A 93 10.71 -25.29 5.82
C ALA A 93 9.86 -24.99 7.08
N LEU A 94 9.31 -23.77 7.18
CA LEU A 94 8.52 -23.34 8.33
C LEU A 94 7.17 -24.05 8.44
N GLY A 95 6.66 -24.57 7.31
CA GLY A 95 5.42 -25.32 7.21
C GLY A 95 5.07 -25.60 5.76
N THR A 96 4.12 -26.51 5.55
CA THR A 96 3.56 -26.85 4.24
C THR A 96 2.13 -26.37 4.07
N LYS A 97 1.48 -25.96 5.16
CA LYS A 97 0.12 -25.45 5.21
C LYS A 97 0.13 -24.04 5.79
N VAL A 98 -0.59 -23.13 5.14
CA VAL A 98 -0.67 -21.74 5.53
C VAL A 98 -2.12 -21.28 5.55
N GLY A 99 -2.46 -20.43 6.52
CA GLY A 99 -3.71 -19.68 6.56
C GLY A 99 -3.42 -18.22 6.26
N ILE A 100 -4.33 -17.57 5.55
CA ILE A 100 -4.25 -16.16 5.21
C ILE A 100 -5.44 -15.44 5.79
N ILE A 101 -5.21 -14.28 6.39
CA ILE A 101 -6.23 -13.31 6.78
C ILE A 101 -5.81 -11.97 6.19
N TYR A 102 -6.70 -11.31 5.46
CA TYR A 102 -6.38 -10.05 4.80
C TYR A 102 -7.56 -9.09 4.75
N ASP A 103 -7.26 -7.79 4.62
CA ASP A 103 -8.26 -6.75 4.40
C ASP A 103 -8.55 -6.64 2.90
N SER A 104 -9.73 -7.10 2.46
CA SER A 104 -10.14 -7.04 1.06
C SER A 104 -10.56 -5.65 0.59
N SER A 105 -10.71 -4.70 1.49
CA SER A 105 -11.03 -3.30 1.18
C SER A 105 -9.79 -2.41 1.02
N ASP A 106 -8.59 -2.93 1.33
CA ASP A 106 -7.34 -2.19 1.26
C ASP A 106 -6.42 -2.70 0.13
N ALA A 107 -5.99 -1.79 -0.74
CA ALA A 107 -5.16 -2.11 -1.90
C ALA A 107 -3.77 -2.66 -1.51
N TYR A 108 -3.19 -2.24 -0.39
CA TYR A 108 -1.94 -2.77 0.13
C TYR A 108 -2.10 -4.25 0.50
N SER A 109 -3.12 -4.55 1.29
CA SER A 109 -3.39 -5.90 1.79
C SER A 109 -3.71 -6.88 0.67
N THR A 110 -4.55 -6.48 -0.29
CA THR A 110 -4.90 -7.30 -1.46
C THR A 110 -3.72 -7.54 -2.39
N GLY A 111 -2.86 -6.55 -2.57
CA GLY A 111 -1.65 -6.68 -3.40
C GLY A 111 -0.69 -7.74 -2.86
N ILE A 112 -0.46 -7.77 -1.55
CA ILE A 112 0.37 -8.79 -0.88
C ILE A 112 -0.29 -10.16 -0.97
N HIS A 113 -1.60 -10.24 -0.61
CA HIS A 113 -2.39 -11.47 -0.64
C HIS A 113 -2.31 -12.18 -1.99
N ASP A 114 -2.60 -11.48 -3.08
CA ASP A 114 -2.65 -12.07 -4.42
C ASP A 114 -1.30 -12.64 -4.85
N LYS A 115 -0.23 -11.94 -4.56
CA LYS A 115 1.13 -12.38 -4.92
C LYS A 115 1.62 -13.49 -4.02
N PHE A 116 1.32 -13.43 -2.73
CA PHE A 116 1.60 -14.52 -1.81
C PHE A 116 0.93 -15.83 -2.26
N LYS A 117 -0.36 -15.80 -2.59
CA LYS A 117 -1.09 -17.00 -3.06
C LYS A 117 -0.50 -17.60 -4.31
N ALA A 118 -0.18 -16.75 -5.29
CA ALA A 118 0.42 -17.21 -6.54
C ALA A 118 1.77 -17.90 -6.31
N GLU A 119 2.64 -17.29 -5.49
CA GLU A 119 3.96 -17.84 -5.17
C GLU A 119 3.87 -19.06 -4.25
N ALA A 120 2.98 -19.05 -3.26
CA ALA A 120 2.72 -20.20 -2.37
C ALA A 120 2.37 -21.46 -3.20
N ALA A 121 1.50 -21.31 -4.20
CA ALA A 121 1.16 -22.41 -5.11
C ALA A 121 2.38 -22.89 -5.92
N ALA A 122 3.21 -21.96 -6.41
CA ALA A 122 4.43 -22.29 -7.15
C ALA A 122 5.47 -23.02 -6.28
N LYS A 123 5.52 -22.72 -4.99
CA LYS A 123 6.43 -23.36 -4.01
C LYS A 123 5.84 -24.63 -3.36
N GLY A 124 4.62 -25.02 -3.71
CA GLY A 124 3.97 -26.19 -3.15
C GLY A 124 3.45 -26.02 -1.72
N LEU A 125 3.24 -24.81 -1.28
CA LEU A 125 2.54 -24.51 -0.04
C LEU A 125 1.02 -24.65 -0.25
N GLU A 126 0.34 -25.33 0.67
CA GLU A 126 -1.11 -25.50 0.65
C GLU A 126 -1.76 -24.36 1.44
N VAL A 127 -2.56 -23.53 0.78
CA VAL A 127 -3.40 -22.53 1.44
C VAL A 127 -4.66 -23.23 1.96
N VAL A 128 -4.75 -23.46 3.26
CA VAL A 128 -5.82 -24.22 3.90
C VAL A 128 -6.96 -23.33 4.41
N ALA A 129 -6.73 -22.05 4.56
CA ALA A 129 -7.73 -21.04 4.92
C ALA A 129 -7.36 -19.73 4.24
N ASP A 130 -8.35 -18.99 3.77
CA ASP A 130 -8.19 -17.74 3.05
C ASP A 130 -9.38 -16.83 3.38
N GLU A 131 -9.21 -16.05 4.45
CA GLU A 131 -10.28 -15.31 5.09
C GLU A 131 -10.11 -13.80 4.86
N ALA A 132 -11.17 -13.20 4.34
CA ALA A 132 -11.21 -11.78 4.07
C ALA A 132 -12.04 -11.04 5.12
N PHE A 133 -11.56 -9.87 5.53
CA PHE A 133 -12.37 -8.90 6.27
C PHE A 133 -12.36 -7.57 5.53
N THR A 134 -13.17 -6.61 5.97
CA THR A 134 -13.16 -5.23 5.49
C THR A 134 -12.93 -4.26 6.65
N ALA A 135 -12.56 -3.04 6.34
CA ALA A 135 -12.38 -1.98 7.34
C ALA A 135 -13.62 -1.81 8.26
N ASP A 136 -14.81 -2.04 7.71
CA ASP A 136 -16.08 -1.89 8.43
C ASP A 136 -16.48 -3.14 9.24
N ASN A 137 -15.89 -4.31 8.94
CA ASN A 137 -16.21 -5.59 9.59
C ASN A 137 -14.94 -6.30 10.08
N LYS A 138 -14.29 -5.71 11.08
CA LYS A 138 -13.05 -6.27 11.68
C LYS A 138 -13.28 -7.23 12.83
N SER A 139 -14.50 -7.29 13.35
CA SER A 139 -14.81 -8.00 14.60
C SER A 139 -15.44 -9.38 14.40
N ASP A 140 -15.87 -9.71 13.18
CA ASP A 140 -16.46 -11.01 12.85
C ASP A 140 -15.70 -11.62 11.67
N LEU A 141 -14.87 -12.60 11.97
CA LEU A 141 -14.11 -13.41 11.01
C LEU A 141 -14.70 -14.80 10.85
N SER A 142 -15.93 -15.02 11.33
CA SER A 142 -16.64 -16.28 11.14
C SER A 142 -17.28 -16.31 9.75
N THR A 143 -16.74 -17.15 8.88
CA THR A 143 -17.28 -17.45 7.55
C THR A 143 -17.76 -18.89 7.46
#